data_7bbb6f5ee87113b3897501b80dae4b31
#
_entry.id   7bbb6f5ee87113b3897501b80dae4b31
#
_cell.length_a   1.000
_cell.length_b   1.000
_cell.length_c   1.000
_cell.angle_alpha   90.00
_cell.angle_beta   90.00
_cell.angle_gamma   90.00
#
_symmetry.space_group_name_H-M   'P 1'
#
loop_
_entity.id
_entity.type
_entity.pdbx_description
1 polymer ?
#
loop_
_entity_poly.entity_id
_entity_poly.type
_entity_poly.pdbx_seq_one_letter_code
_entity_poly.pdbx_strand_id
1 'polypeptide(L)'
;KKIVLLISVAAMALLGSSKVSAQGKYGPDSTECIKYLSYYTEYYKQKNYDAALPNWRQAYKYCPPTSRYSMLSDGTTLLRNLIQKNQNNPVYKQQLVDSLMTVYNQRGSSGLSTE
;
A
#
# COMPACT_ATOMS: atom_id res chain seq x y z
N LYS A 1 35.54 1.46 33.83
CA LYS A 1 34.86 0.29 33.22
C LYS A 1 33.39 0.50 33.15
N LYS A 2 32.77 1.07 34.19
CA LYS A 2 31.35 1.36 34.19
C LYS A 2 31.02 2.46 33.19
N ILE A 3 31.90 3.37 32.94
CA ILE A 3 31.75 4.45 31.99
C ILE A 3 31.63 3.90 30.55
N VAL A 4 32.38 2.85 30.26
CA VAL A 4 32.33 2.22 28.93
C VAL A 4 30.96 1.64 28.66
N LEU A 5 30.31 1.05 29.66
CA LEU A 5 28.97 0.50 29.52
C LEU A 5 27.95 1.59 29.21
N LEU A 6 28.09 2.76 29.83
CA LEU A 6 27.22 3.88 29.58
C LEU A 6 27.33 4.39 28.14
N ILE A 7 28.55 4.39 27.62
CA ILE A 7 28.79 4.79 26.23
C ILE A 7 28.12 3.83 25.28
N SER A 8 28.11 2.53 25.56
CA SER A 8 27.46 1.53 24.75
C SER A 8 25.96 1.78 24.67
N VAL A 9 25.34 2.14 25.80
CA VAL A 9 23.91 2.43 25.81
C VAL A 9 23.59 3.65 24.96
N ALA A 10 24.41 4.67 25.02
CA ALA A 10 24.25 5.87 24.22
C ALA A 10 24.32 5.55 22.72
N ALA A 11 25.23 4.68 22.32
CA ALA A 11 25.38 4.27 20.95
C ALA A 11 24.12 3.56 20.45
N MET A 12 23.52 2.74 21.28
CA MET A 12 22.26 2.07 20.91
C MET A 12 21.11 3.05 20.71
N ALA A 13 21.06 4.09 21.53
CA ALA A 13 20.05 5.12 21.37
C ALA A 13 20.18 5.84 20.02
N LEU A 14 21.41 6.08 19.59
CA LEU A 14 21.64 6.71 18.29
C LEU A 14 21.19 5.82 17.13
N LEU A 15 21.43 4.52 17.23
CA LEU A 15 20.96 3.58 16.23
C LEU A 15 19.43 3.58 16.12
N GLY A 16 18.76 3.74 17.27
CA GLY A 16 17.31 3.81 17.28
C GLY A 16 16.76 4.98 16.47
N SER A 17 17.44 6.12 16.50
CA SER A 17 16.98 7.31 15.80
C SER A 17 17.10 7.18 14.27
N SER A 18 17.94 6.31 13.77
CA SER A 18 18.11 6.15 12.33
C SER A 18 16.87 5.51 11.66
N LYS A 19 15.99 4.88 12.43
CA LYS A 19 14.76 4.30 11.89
C LYS A 19 13.81 5.36 11.36
N VAL A 20 13.87 6.57 11.90
CA VAL A 20 12.97 7.65 11.49
C VAL A 20 13.17 8.00 10.02
N SER A 21 14.39 7.98 9.53
CA SER A 21 14.68 8.34 8.14
C SER A 21 14.21 7.28 7.15
N ALA A 22 13.91 6.05 7.59
CA ALA A 22 13.43 4.98 6.72
C ALA A 22 11.95 5.14 6.35
N GLN A 23 11.24 6.08 6.97
CA GLN A 23 9.80 6.23 6.75
C GLN A 23 9.43 7.00 5.48
N GLY A 24 10.38 7.61 4.80
CA GLY A 24 10.10 8.52 3.70
C GLY A 24 9.17 7.94 2.64
N LYS A 25 9.64 6.97 1.88
CA LYS A 25 8.91 6.45 0.73
C LYS A 25 7.71 5.59 1.12
N TYR A 26 7.87 4.77 2.16
CA TYR A 26 6.85 3.81 2.54
C TYR A 26 6.04 4.22 3.77
N GLY A 27 6.29 5.42 4.28
CA GLY A 27 5.50 6.01 5.35
C GLY A 27 5.78 5.41 6.73
N PRO A 28 4.98 5.78 7.73
CA PRO A 28 5.19 5.34 9.11
C PRO A 28 4.96 3.83 9.32
N ASP A 29 4.14 3.21 8.48
CA ASP A 29 3.85 1.78 8.55
C ASP A 29 4.62 1.02 7.48
N SER A 30 5.89 1.35 7.29
CA SER A 30 6.69 0.85 6.18
C SER A 30 6.74 -0.67 6.10
N THR A 31 6.84 -1.36 7.24
CA THR A 31 6.89 -2.82 7.25
C THR A 31 5.62 -3.42 6.66
N GLU A 32 4.46 -2.94 7.10
CA GLU A 32 3.17 -3.42 6.58
C GLU A 32 2.99 -3.01 5.13
N CYS A 33 3.36 -1.79 4.79
CA CYS A 33 3.27 -1.30 3.43
C CYS A 33 4.05 -2.19 2.47
N ILE A 34 5.32 -2.44 2.74
CA ILE A 34 6.18 -3.24 1.87
C ILE A 34 5.64 -4.67 1.75
N LYS A 35 5.19 -5.23 2.85
CA LYS A 35 4.64 -6.59 2.87
C LYS A 35 3.45 -6.71 1.90
N TYR A 36 2.48 -5.82 2.01
CA TYR A 36 1.27 -5.91 1.21
C TYR A 36 1.49 -5.47 -0.24
N LEU A 37 2.42 -4.56 -0.48
CA LEU A 37 2.83 -4.25 -1.86
C LEU A 37 3.36 -5.50 -2.55
N SER A 38 4.17 -6.28 -1.86
CA SER A 38 4.74 -7.52 -2.40
C SER A 38 3.65 -8.54 -2.68
N TYR A 39 2.75 -8.73 -1.74
CA TYR A 39 1.68 -9.74 -1.88
C TYR A 39 0.72 -9.40 -3.01
N TYR A 40 0.22 -8.16 -3.05
CA TYR A 40 -0.74 -7.84 -4.10
C TYR A 40 -0.08 -7.88 -5.48
N THR A 41 1.17 -7.44 -5.57
CA THR A 41 1.90 -7.42 -6.84
C THR A 41 2.05 -8.84 -7.40
N GLU A 42 2.36 -9.79 -6.53
CA GLU A 42 2.55 -11.17 -6.96
C GLU A 42 1.25 -11.75 -7.54
N TYR A 43 0.13 -11.56 -6.86
CA TYR A 43 -1.16 -12.02 -7.36
C TYR A 43 -1.60 -11.24 -8.59
N TYR A 44 -1.31 -9.97 -8.63
CA TYR A 44 -1.66 -9.11 -9.76
C TYR A 44 -0.95 -9.58 -11.05
N LYS A 45 0.33 -9.91 -10.93
CA LYS A 45 1.09 -10.44 -12.08
C LYS A 45 0.48 -11.73 -12.62
N GLN A 46 -0.06 -12.54 -11.73
CA GLN A 46 -0.71 -13.79 -12.11
C GLN A 46 -2.14 -13.59 -12.60
N LYS A 47 -2.61 -12.37 -12.62
CA LYS A 47 -4.01 -12.02 -12.94
C LYS A 47 -5.00 -12.68 -11.99
N ASN A 48 -4.55 -13.03 -10.80
CA ASN A 48 -5.39 -13.57 -9.74
C ASN A 48 -5.94 -12.38 -8.94
N TYR A 49 -6.92 -11.71 -9.50
CA TYR A 49 -7.43 -10.47 -8.93
C TYR A 49 -8.23 -10.68 -7.65
N ASP A 50 -8.87 -11.83 -7.51
CA ASP A 50 -9.57 -12.17 -6.26
C ASP A 50 -8.63 -12.19 -5.07
N ALA A 51 -7.46 -12.80 -5.25
CA ALA A 51 -6.44 -12.86 -4.19
C ALA A 51 -5.69 -11.54 -4.06
N ALA A 52 -5.52 -10.82 -5.16
CA ALA A 52 -4.80 -9.55 -5.13
C ALA A 52 -5.57 -8.47 -4.35
N LEU A 53 -6.88 -8.44 -4.47
CA LEU A 53 -7.69 -7.36 -3.90
C LEU A 53 -7.51 -7.18 -2.39
N PRO A 54 -7.63 -8.21 -1.54
CA PRO A 54 -7.47 -7.98 -0.10
C PRO A 54 -6.08 -7.47 0.25
N ASN A 55 -5.04 -7.93 -0.45
CA ASN A 55 -3.69 -7.45 -0.22
C ASN A 55 -3.50 -6.02 -0.74
N TRP A 56 -4.08 -5.70 -1.88
CA TRP A 56 -4.06 -4.34 -2.39
C TRP A 56 -4.77 -3.38 -1.45
N ARG A 57 -5.89 -3.79 -0.85
CA ARG A 57 -6.60 -2.95 0.12
C ARG A 57 -5.74 -2.65 1.33
N GLN A 58 -4.95 -3.62 1.79
CA GLN A 58 -4.04 -3.39 2.91
C GLN A 58 -2.90 -2.46 2.50
N ALA A 59 -2.36 -2.65 1.30
CA ALA A 59 -1.34 -1.75 0.78
C ALA A 59 -1.89 -0.32 0.67
N TYR A 60 -3.09 -0.18 0.16
CA TYR A 60 -3.74 1.12 0.02
C TYR A 60 -3.91 1.81 1.39
N LYS A 61 -4.19 1.02 2.42
CA LYS A 61 -4.37 1.53 3.79
C LYS A 61 -3.05 1.99 4.41
N TYR A 62 -1.99 1.19 4.25
CA TYR A 62 -0.73 1.44 4.95
C TYR A 62 0.26 2.27 4.17
N CYS A 63 0.18 2.26 2.86
CA CYS A 63 1.17 2.92 2.00
C CYS A 63 0.74 4.33 1.65
N PRO A 64 1.64 5.31 1.71
CA PRO A 64 1.38 6.59 1.04
C PRO A 64 1.34 6.37 -0.48
N PRO A 65 0.63 7.24 -1.22
CA PRO A 65 0.53 7.09 -2.68
C PRO A 65 1.88 7.10 -3.41
N THR A 66 2.90 7.66 -2.76
CA THR A 66 4.25 7.76 -3.33
C THR A 66 5.07 6.48 -3.22
N SER A 67 4.61 5.51 -2.44
CA SER A 67 5.39 4.31 -2.17
C SER A 67 5.55 3.42 -3.40
N ARG A 68 4.56 3.39 -4.27
CA ARG A 68 4.62 2.65 -5.53
C ARG A 68 3.80 3.42 -6.56
N TYR A 69 4.48 3.84 -7.62
CA TYR A 69 3.88 4.68 -8.65
C TYR A 69 2.60 4.08 -9.22
N SER A 70 2.59 2.78 -9.46
CA SER A 70 1.46 2.11 -10.11
C SER A 70 0.38 1.62 -9.15
N MET A 71 0.51 1.89 -7.84
CA MET A 71 -0.43 1.32 -6.86
C MET A 71 -1.88 1.72 -7.15
N LEU A 72 -2.13 2.98 -7.45
CA LEU A 72 -3.49 3.45 -7.73
C LEU A 72 -4.00 2.94 -9.06
N SER A 73 -3.16 2.94 -10.10
CA SER A 73 -3.57 2.43 -11.40
C SER A 73 -3.79 0.92 -11.39
N ASP A 74 -2.94 0.18 -10.65
CA ASP A 74 -3.16 -1.25 -10.44
C ASP A 74 -4.51 -1.49 -9.77
N GLY A 75 -4.84 -0.67 -8.77
CA GLY A 75 -6.13 -0.76 -8.08
C GLY A 75 -7.30 -0.59 -9.01
N THR A 76 -7.24 0.39 -9.93
CA THR A 76 -8.34 0.60 -10.88
C THR A 76 -8.50 -0.60 -11.82
N THR A 77 -7.38 -1.14 -12.32
CA THR A 77 -7.42 -2.32 -13.18
C THR A 77 -8.02 -3.51 -12.46
N LEU A 78 -7.58 -3.74 -11.24
CA LEU A 78 -8.01 -4.84 -10.39
C LEU A 78 -9.52 -4.74 -10.13
N LEU A 79 -9.98 -3.57 -9.69
CA LEU A 79 -11.38 -3.36 -9.36
C LEU A 79 -12.28 -3.46 -10.58
N ARG A 80 -11.87 -2.92 -11.72
CA ARG A 80 -12.66 -3.00 -12.94
C ARG A 80 -12.81 -4.44 -13.41
N ASN A 81 -11.76 -5.23 -13.33
CA ASN A 81 -11.83 -6.64 -13.69
C ASN A 81 -12.80 -7.40 -12.76
N LEU A 82 -12.74 -7.13 -11.47
CA LEU A 82 -13.62 -7.80 -10.52
C LEU A 82 -15.08 -7.35 -10.66
N ILE A 83 -15.32 -6.10 -11.01
CA ILE A 83 -16.67 -5.62 -11.31
C ILE A 83 -17.26 -6.39 -12.48
N GLN A 84 -16.48 -6.56 -13.56
CA GLN A 84 -16.93 -7.34 -14.72
C GLN A 84 -17.26 -8.78 -14.33
N LYS A 85 -16.43 -9.36 -13.50
CA LYS A 85 -16.58 -10.75 -13.08
C LYS A 85 -17.79 -10.97 -12.17
N ASN A 86 -18.23 -9.94 -11.47
CA ASN A 86 -19.25 -10.05 -10.43
C ASN A 86 -20.56 -9.33 -10.81
N GLN A 87 -20.89 -9.30 -12.08
CA GLN A 87 -22.11 -8.65 -12.55
C GLN A 87 -23.39 -9.25 -11.94
N ASN A 88 -23.34 -10.54 -11.60
CA ASN A 88 -24.49 -11.24 -11.04
C ASN A 88 -24.62 -11.11 -9.53
N ASN A 89 -23.72 -10.35 -8.88
CA ASN A 89 -23.75 -10.12 -7.44
C ASN A 89 -23.83 -8.62 -7.17
N PRO A 90 -25.04 -8.05 -7.18
CA PRO A 90 -25.21 -6.59 -7.15
C PRO A 90 -24.64 -5.95 -5.88
N VAL A 91 -24.72 -6.61 -4.74
CA VAL A 91 -24.20 -6.03 -3.48
C VAL A 91 -22.68 -5.94 -3.55
N TYR A 92 -22.02 -7.02 -3.91
CA TYR A 92 -20.55 -7.03 -4.00
C TYR A 92 -20.08 -6.11 -5.12
N LYS A 93 -20.77 -6.13 -6.26
CA LYS A 93 -20.44 -5.22 -7.36
C LYS A 93 -20.48 -3.77 -6.91
N GLN A 94 -21.49 -3.39 -6.13
CA GLN A 94 -21.60 -2.01 -5.67
C GLN A 94 -20.45 -1.65 -4.74
N GLN A 95 -20.02 -2.56 -3.86
CA GLN A 95 -18.87 -2.34 -3.01
C GLN A 95 -17.60 -2.10 -3.83
N LEU A 96 -17.44 -2.86 -4.90
CA LEU A 96 -16.27 -2.69 -5.79
C LEU A 96 -16.33 -1.35 -6.52
N VAL A 97 -17.52 -0.95 -6.98
CA VAL A 97 -17.71 0.35 -7.64
C VAL A 97 -17.39 1.49 -6.69
N ASP A 98 -17.85 1.40 -5.44
CA ASP A 98 -17.56 2.43 -4.43
C ASP A 98 -16.06 2.55 -4.19
N SER A 99 -15.36 1.42 -4.13
CA SER A 99 -13.91 1.41 -3.98
C SER A 99 -13.23 2.05 -5.19
N LEU A 100 -13.71 1.73 -6.39
CA LEU A 100 -13.16 2.28 -7.63
C LEU A 100 -13.31 3.80 -7.66
N MET A 101 -14.46 4.31 -7.26
CA MET A 101 -14.68 5.76 -7.23
C MET A 101 -13.77 6.44 -6.22
N THR A 102 -13.54 5.79 -5.07
CA THR A 102 -12.58 6.30 -4.08
C THR A 102 -11.18 6.43 -4.67
N VAL A 103 -10.75 5.41 -5.42
CA VAL A 103 -9.41 5.43 -6.04
C VAL A 103 -9.33 6.53 -7.10
N TYR A 104 -10.36 6.71 -7.91
CA TYR A 104 -10.38 7.78 -8.90
C TYR A 104 -10.28 9.15 -8.24
N ASN A 105 -11.00 9.37 -7.15
CA ASN A 105 -10.93 10.63 -6.41
C ASN A 105 -9.54 10.86 -5.84
N GLN A 106 -8.91 9.81 -5.35
CA GLN A 106 -7.54 9.87 -4.82
C GLN A 106 -6.56 10.26 -5.91
N ARG A 107 -6.67 9.66 -7.10
CA ARG A 107 -5.79 9.97 -8.22
C ARG A 107 -5.94 11.43 -8.65
N GLY A 108 -7.17 11.91 -8.70
CA GLY A 108 -7.44 13.31 -9.03
C GLY A 108 -6.81 14.26 -8.02
N SER A 109 -6.98 13.96 -6.74
CA SER A 109 -6.44 14.78 -5.66
C SER A 109 -4.92 14.84 -5.69
N SER A 110 -4.27 13.75 -6.08
CA SER A 110 -2.80 13.69 -6.10
C SER A 110 -2.22 14.15 -7.42
N GLY A 111 -3.06 14.52 -8.39
CA GLY A 111 -2.59 14.97 -9.69
C GLY A 111 -2.15 13.85 -10.62
N LEU A 112 -2.38 12.61 -10.25
CA LEU A 112 -1.93 11.46 -11.05
C LEU A 112 -2.89 11.12 -12.17
N SER A 113 -4.08 11.69 -12.17
CA SER A 113 -5.11 11.34 -13.14
C SER A 113 -5.09 12.21 -14.39
N THR A 114 -4.21 13.19 -14.45
CA THR A 114 -4.18 14.12 -15.57
C THR A 114 -3.60 13.51 -16.84
N GLU A 115 -3.04 12.35 -16.72
CA GLU A 115 -2.46 11.63 -17.85
C GLU A 115 -3.54 10.83 -18.57
#